data_4a681f1e5264824462f079d050839e9c
#
_entry.id   4a681f1e5264824462f079d050839e9c
#
_cell.length_a   1.000
_cell.length_b   1.000
_cell.length_c   1.000
_cell.angle_alpha   90.00
_cell.angle_beta   90.00
_cell.angle_gamma   90.00
#
_symmetry.space_group_name_H-M   'P 1'
#
loop_
_entity.id
_entity.type
_entity.pdbx_description
1 polymer ?
#
loop_
_entity_poly.entity_id
_entity_poly.type
_entity_poly.pdbx_seq_one_letter_code
_entity_poly.pdbx_strand_id
1 'polypeptide(L)'
;MKPIRLPEPPGSPPSMGGGLPDIFEGGVYGVIRRAVIIGNGYPASENQSIGLVRALGLSEKQTLYRVTRPTGGINEWLHWLPVSIHKKLYYIIIQIYGYSRILIARRGTRLAPLHKENGAGVGLSSVLEADVKNIVTMAKETFEKDGPLLVVASGRDTISIASTIKRLAAENVFVVQIQHPRSHLDRFDMVITPQHDYYPLTHHAQEQVPRFLRKWITPNEPPNEHVVLTVGALHQVDSAALRSSANAWHDEFAPLPKPLIVVNIGGPTRYCKYSTDIAKQLIASLHNVLTSCGSVRISFSRRTPDKISNIIVKELGTHPKIYIWDGEEPNPHMGHLAWGDAFIVTADSVSMLSEACSTGKPVYVIGAERCTWKFVEFHKKLRERGLVRPFTGLEDMLESWSYPPLNDTSEAASRVHKALAERGWRLRP
;
A
#
# COMPACT_ATOMS: atom_id res chain seq x y z
N MET A 1 -39.51 22.15 -54.90
CA MET A 1 -38.73 22.76 -53.83
C MET A 1 -37.28 22.33 -53.96
N LYS A 2 -36.36 23.26 -54.24
CA LYS A 2 -34.92 22.98 -54.31
C LYS A 2 -34.35 22.92 -52.90
N PRO A 3 -33.47 21.94 -52.56
CA PRO A 3 -32.85 21.87 -51.23
C PRO A 3 -31.89 23.06 -51.01
N ILE A 4 -32.02 23.71 -49.86
CA ILE A 4 -31.16 24.82 -49.42
C ILE A 4 -29.84 24.17 -48.98
N ARG A 5 -28.71 24.53 -49.63
CA ARG A 5 -27.37 24.22 -49.20
C ARG A 5 -26.98 25.13 -48.06
N LEU A 6 -26.71 24.57 -46.90
CA LEU A 6 -26.06 25.29 -45.79
C LEU A 6 -24.62 25.64 -46.16
N PRO A 7 -24.11 26.84 -45.81
CA PRO A 7 -22.71 27.16 -46.04
C PRO A 7 -21.78 26.22 -45.25
N GLU A 8 -20.70 25.79 -45.87
CA GLU A 8 -19.64 25.03 -45.23
C GLU A 8 -19.00 25.86 -44.09
N PRO A 9 -18.68 25.23 -42.96
CA PRO A 9 -17.92 25.90 -41.89
C PRO A 9 -16.56 26.35 -42.43
N PRO A 10 -16.03 27.51 -41.96
CA PRO A 10 -14.70 27.97 -42.37
C PRO A 10 -13.65 26.91 -42.09
N GLY A 11 -12.85 26.58 -43.10
CA GLY A 11 -11.80 25.61 -43.02
C GLY A 11 -10.84 25.93 -41.88
N SER A 12 -10.48 24.91 -41.12
CA SER A 12 -9.45 24.98 -40.06
C SER A 12 -8.19 25.59 -40.66
N PRO A 13 -7.52 26.51 -39.96
CA PRO A 13 -6.24 27.06 -40.45
C PRO A 13 -5.25 25.88 -40.61
N PRO A 14 -4.35 25.96 -41.63
CA PRO A 14 -3.38 24.93 -41.84
C PRO A 14 -2.56 24.75 -40.57
N SER A 15 -2.46 23.49 -40.07
CA SER A 15 -1.57 23.14 -38.98
C SER A 15 -0.16 23.43 -39.45
N MET A 16 0.40 24.54 -39.01
CA MET A 16 1.85 24.75 -39.07
C MET A 16 2.47 23.68 -38.20
N GLY A 17 2.85 22.57 -38.84
CA GLY A 17 3.73 21.55 -38.29
C GLY A 17 5.14 22.11 -38.16
N GLY A 18 5.33 22.93 -37.18
CA GLY A 18 6.59 23.41 -36.66
C GLY A 18 6.51 23.21 -35.16
N GLY A 19 6.69 22.00 -34.70
CA GLY A 19 7.01 21.77 -33.32
C GLY A 19 8.25 22.57 -32.99
N LEU A 20 8.07 23.70 -32.29
CA LEU A 20 9.19 24.32 -31.59
C LEU A 20 9.85 23.23 -30.75
N PRO A 21 11.15 23.01 -30.86
CA PRO A 21 11.79 22.00 -30.03
C PRO A 21 11.52 22.31 -28.58
N ASP A 22 11.25 21.26 -27.79
CA ASP A 22 11.00 21.22 -26.32
C ASP A 22 12.04 22.00 -25.46
N ILE A 23 12.86 22.80 -26.08
CA ILE A 23 13.99 23.56 -25.53
C ILE A 23 13.51 24.80 -24.73
N PHE A 24 12.26 25.26 -24.92
CA PHE A 24 11.76 26.50 -24.31
C PHE A 24 10.89 26.33 -23.06
N GLU A 25 10.44 25.12 -22.75
CA GLU A 25 9.72 24.86 -21.51
C GLU A 25 10.49 23.85 -20.61
N GLY A 26 11.43 24.34 -19.83
CA GLY A 26 12.07 23.60 -18.74
C GLY A 26 13.07 22.53 -19.13
N GLY A 27 13.53 22.48 -20.38
CA GLY A 27 14.63 21.63 -20.86
C GLY A 27 14.46 20.13 -20.57
N VAL A 28 15.28 19.30 -21.22
CA VAL A 28 15.40 17.84 -20.97
C VAL A 28 15.64 17.53 -19.47
N TYR A 29 16.22 18.47 -18.73
CA TYR A 29 16.61 18.37 -17.33
C TYR A 29 15.43 18.37 -16.33
N GLY A 30 14.27 18.89 -16.70
CA GLY A 30 13.08 18.94 -15.82
C GLY A 30 12.13 17.74 -15.95
N VAL A 31 12.44 16.73 -16.76
CA VAL A 31 11.52 15.62 -17.06
C VAL A 31 11.93 14.34 -16.33
N ILE A 32 11.15 13.91 -15.35
CA ILE A 32 11.32 12.63 -14.67
C ILE A 32 10.86 11.50 -15.58
N ARG A 33 11.72 10.54 -15.86
CA ARG A 33 11.46 9.38 -16.74
C ARG A 33 11.52 8.04 -16.02
N ARG A 34 11.99 8.01 -14.78
CA ARG A 34 12.18 6.77 -14.02
C ARG A 34 12.01 6.97 -12.52
N ALA A 35 11.68 5.88 -11.85
CA ALA A 35 11.51 5.85 -10.41
C ALA A 35 12.39 4.78 -9.75
N VAL A 36 12.85 5.09 -8.56
CA VAL A 36 13.44 4.13 -7.63
C VAL A 36 12.50 3.94 -6.47
N ILE A 37 12.13 2.70 -6.20
CA ILE A 37 11.37 2.31 -5.04
C ILE A 37 12.33 1.75 -3.98
N ILE A 38 12.23 2.26 -2.75
CA ILE A 38 12.97 1.73 -1.61
C ILE A 38 11.99 0.96 -0.74
N GLY A 39 12.11 -0.37 -0.80
CA GLY A 39 11.28 -1.31 -0.05
C GLY A 39 11.98 -1.89 1.16
N ASN A 40 11.26 -2.61 1.98
CA ASN A 40 11.73 -3.29 3.19
C ASN A 40 11.37 -4.78 3.23
N GLY A 41 10.90 -5.35 2.12
CA GLY A 41 10.47 -6.75 2.00
C GLY A 41 9.08 -7.04 2.58
N TYR A 42 8.38 -6.04 3.11
CA TYR A 42 7.00 -6.20 3.57
C TYR A 42 6.02 -5.82 2.44
N PRO A 43 5.25 -6.78 1.91
CA PRO A 43 4.38 -6.55 0.76
C PRO A 43 3.42 -5.36 0.93
N ALA A 44 2.77 -5.25 2.10
CA ALA A 44 1.87 -4.14 2.38
C ALA A 44 2.55 -2.75 2.33
N SER A 45 3.85 -2.68 2.60
CA SER A 45 4.64 -1.45 2.51
C SER A 45 5.09 -1.20 1.07
N GLU A 46 5.64 -2.22 0.40
CA GLU A 46 6.11 -2.12 -0.99
C GLU A 46 4.96 -1.82 -1.95
N ASN A 47 3.78 -2.44 -1.76
CA ASN A 47 2.58 -2.19 -2.57
C ASN A 47 2.14 -0.72 -2.55
N GLN A 48 2.36 0.01 -1.45
CA GLN A 48 2.05 1.43 -1.39
C GLN A 48 2.95 2.23 -2.34
N SER A 49 4.27 1.96 -2.33
CA SER A 49 5.22 2.64 -3.20
C SER A 49 5.00 2.28 -4.68
N ILE A 50 4.77 0.99 -4.97
CA ILE A 50 4.48 0.51 -6.32
C ILE A 50 3.17 1.13 -6.83
N GLY A 51 2.14 1.20 -5.98
CA GLY A 51 0.85 1.81 -6.31
C GLY A 51 0.99 3.28 -6.68
N LEU A 52 1.77 4.04 -5.91
CA LEU A 52 2.03 5.45 -6.22
C LEU A 52 2.80 5.61 -7.54
N VAL A 53 3.89 4.85 -7.73
CA VAL A 53 4.70 4.91 -8.96
C VAL A 53 3.88 4.53 -10.20
N ARG A 54 2.99 3.54 -10.05
CA ARG A 54 2.04 3.14 -11.09
C ARG A 54 1.05 4.26 -11.41
N ALA A 55 0.46 4.89 -10.40
CA ALA A 55 -0.48 6.00 -10.58
C ALA A 55 0.19 7.24 -11.22
N LEU A 56 1.51 7.36 -11.09
CA LEU A 56 2.32 8.39 -11.75
C LEU A 56 2.76 8.00 -13.17
N GLY A 57 2.35 6.84 -13.69
CA GLY A 57 2.68 6.39 -15.06
C GLY A 57 4.11 5.88 -15.25
N LEU A 58 4.83 5.54 -14.19
CA LEU A 58 6.23 5.11 -14.25
C LEU A 58 6.43 3.59 -14.04
N SER A 59 5.38 2.79 -14.21
CA SER A 59 5.40 1.34 -13.92
C SER A 59 6.50 0.56 -14.65
N GLU A 60 6.76 0.89 -15.93
CA GLU A 60 7.75 0.18 -16.75
C GLU A 60 9.19 0.68 -16.51
N LYS A 61 9.35 1.80 -15.84
CA LYS A 61 10.64 2.49 -15.63
C LYS A 61 10.96 2.60 -14.14
N GLN A 62 10.61 1.57 -13.37
CA GLN A 62 10.85 1.51 -11.93
C GLN A 62 11.85 0.41 -11.58
N THR A 63 12.66 0.67 -10.56
CA THR A 63 13.59 -0.31 -9.98
C THR A 63 13.35 -0.40 -8.48
N LEU A 64 13.18 -1.62 -7.96
CA LEU A 64 13.00 -1.86 -6.53
C LEU A 64 14.34 -2.17 -5.85
N TYR A 65 14.70 -1.35 -4.87
CA TYR A 65 15.82 -1.57 -3.96
C TYR A 65 15.29 -1.95 -2.58
N ARG A 66 15.69 -3.11 -2.07
CA ARG A 66 15.29 -3.55 -0.73
C ARG A 66 16.34 -3.25 0.31
N VAL A 67 15.88 -2.72 1.44
CA VAL A 67 16.67 -2.55 2.66
C VAL A 67 16.66 -3.88 3.38
N THR A 68 17.79 -4.58 3.39
CA THR A 68 17.92 -5.85 4.10
C THR A 68 18.32 -5.60 5.56
N ARG A 69 17.60 -6.24 6.47
CA ARG A 69 17.88 -6.24 7.90
C ARG A 69 18.43 -7.60 8.30
N PRO A 70 19.45 -7.67 9.18
CA PRO A 70 19.89 -8.96 9.73
C PRO A 70 18.72 -9.69 10.38
N THR A 71 18.57 -10.99 10.11
CA THR A 71 17.49 -11.84 10.61
C THR A 71 18.05 -12.99 11.46
N GLY A 72 17.22 -13.51 12.38
CA GLY A 72 17.56 -14.66 13.24
C GLY A 72 18.26 -14.32 14.54
N GLY A 73 18.03 -15.11 15.58
CA GLY A 73 18.65 -14.98 16.88
C GLY A 73 18.44 -13.64 17.57
N ILE A 74 19.53 -13.02 18.03
CA ILE A 74 19.52 -11.71 18.72
C ILE A 74 18.93 -10.61 17.83
N ASN A 75 19.00 -10.76 16.50
CA ASN A 75 18.50 -9.75 15.57
C ASN A 75 17.00 -9.50 15.69
N GLU A 76 16.21 -10.48 16.11
CA GLU A 76 14.78 -10.34 16.33
C GLU A 76 14.47 -9.39 17.51
N TRP A 77 15.31 -9.35 18.50
CA TRP A 77 15.21 -8.43 19.64
C TRP A 77 15.61 -7.00 19.26
N LEU A 78 16.49 -6.86 18.27
CA LEU A 78 17.03 -5.58 17.82
C LEU A 78 16.23 -4.95 16.66
N HIS A 79 15.10 -5.52 16.27
CA HIS A 79 14.28 -5.01 15.16
C HIS A 79 13.75 -3.57 15.36
N TRP A 80 13.76 -3.07 16.60
CA TRP A 80 13.39 -1.70 16.95
C TRP A 80 14.47 -0.66 16.63
N LEU A 81 15.73 -1.10 16.45
CA LEU A 81 16.84 -0.22 16.07
C LEU A 81 16.74 0.21 14.60
N PRO A 82 17.23 1.41 14.25
CA PRO A 82 17.47 1.77 12.85
C PRO A 82 18.35 0.72 12.16
N VAL A 83 18.05 0.43 10.87
CA VAL A 83 18.74 -0.63 10.11
C VAL A 83 20.26 -0.44 10.08
N SER A 84 20.72 0.82 9.93
CA SER A 84 22.14 1.15 9.89
C SER A 84 22.88 0.83 11.20
N ILE A 85 22.24 1.11 12.33
CA ILE A 85 22.78 0.78 13.66
C ILE A 85 22.73 -0.74 13.89
N HIS A 86 21.62 -1.38 13.50
CA HIS A 86 21.45 -2.82 13.60
C HIS A 86 22.52 -3.58 12.80
N LYS A 87 22.77 -3.17 11.53
CA LYS A 87 23.84 -3.78 10.70
C LYS A 87 25.22 -3.61 11.33
N LYS A 88 25.54 -2.44 11.89
CA LYS A 88 26.83 -2.20 12.57
C LYS A 88 26.97 -3.06 13.82
N LEU A 89 25.96 -3.11 14.68
CA LEU A 89 25.96 -3.97 15.87
C LEU A 89 26.08 -5.44 15.50
N TYR A 90 25.34 -5.89 14.50
CA TYR A 90 25.42 -7.25 14.01
C TYR A 90 26.83 -7.61 13.52
N TYR A 91 27.47 -6.72 12.76
CA TYR A 91 28.85 -6.90 12.32
C TYR A 91 29.85 -6.99 13.50
N ILE A 92 29.71 -6.13 14.51
CA ILE A 92 30.53 -6.16 15.72
C ILE A 92 30.32 -7.49 16.50
N ILE A 93 29.07 -7.92 16.65
CA ILE A 93 28.70 -9.15 17.32
C ILE A 93 29.30 -10.38 16.60
N ILE A 94 29.25 -10.40 15.27
CA ILE A 94 29.91 -11.47 14.48
C ILE A 94 31.42 -11.49 14.70
N GLN A 95 32.07 -10.33 14.72
CA GLN A 95 33.51 -10.25 14.96
C GLN A 95 33.91 -10.75 16.36
N ILE A 96 33.10 -10.47 17.39
CA ILE A 96 33.39 -10.83 18.77
C ILE A 96 33.08 -12.32 19.06
N TYR A 97 31.95 -12.82 18.56
CA TYR A 97 31.44 -14.16 18.97
C TYR A 97 31.51 -15.23 17.88
N GLY A 98 31.91 -14.87 16.65
CA GLY A 98 31.92 -15.80 15.51
C GLY A 98 30.54 -16.20 15.02
N TYR A 99 30.48 -16.74 13.80
CA TYR A 99 29.23 -17.04 13.09
C TYR A 99 28.37 -18.14 13.76
N SER A 100 28.98 -19.07 14.53
CA SER A 100 28.32 -20.29 14.99
C SER A 100 27.40 -20.14 16.21
N ARG A 101 27.51 -19.06 16.98
CA ARG A 101 26.71 -18.87 18.21
C ARG A 101 25.46 -17.98 18.01
N ILE A 102 25.32 -17.31 16.87
CA ILE A 102 24.22 -16.37 16.61
C ILE A 102 22.98 -17.07 16.02
N LEU A 103 23.14 -18.32 15.57
CA LEU A 103 22.11 -19.07 14.83
C LEU A 103 21.11 -19.85 15.70
N ILE A 104 21.12 -19.69 17.02
CA ILE A 104 20.20 -20.42 17.91
C ILE A 104 19.00 -19.52 18.22
N ALA A 105 18.02 -19.49 17.36
CA ALA A 105 16.56 -19.47 17.58
C ALA A 105 15.82 -19.21 16.26
N ARG A 106 15.26 -20.25 15.67
CA ARG A 106 14.31 -20.17 14.56
C ARG A 106 12.95 -19.70 15.10
N ARG A 107 12.55 -18.48 14.73
CA ARG A 107 11.16 -18.04 14.49
C ARG A 107 11.22 -16.67 13.82
N GLY A 108 11.52 -16.66 12.53
CA GLY A 108 11.53 -15.43 11.73
C GLY A 108 10.20 -15.23 11.07
N THR A 109 9.68 -14.01 11.13
CA THR A 109 8.69 -13.51 10.19
C THR A 109 9.23 -13.74 8.78
N ARG A 110 8.54 -14.50 7.95
CA ARG A 110 8.96 -14.78 6.57
C ARG A 110 8.97 -13.49 5.77
N LEU A 111 10.15 -12.91 5.55
CA LEU A 111 10.37 -11.90 4.54
C LEU A 111 10.12 -12.55 3.18
N ALA A 112 9.48 -11.81 2.27
CA ALA A 112 9.33 -12.28 0.90
C ALA A 112 10.71 -12.60 0.32
N PRO A 113 10.91 -13.78 -0.29
CA PRO A 113 12.21 -14.17 -0.82
C PRO A 113 12.67 -13.19 -1.90
N LEU A 114 13.99 -12.97 -1.99
CA LEU A 114 14.65 -12.24 -3.09
C LEU A 114 14.66 -13.09 -4.38
N HIS A 115 13.59 -13.81 -4.68
CA HIS A 115 13.51 -14.61 -5.91
C HIS A 115 12.97 -13.77 -7.07
N LYS A 116 13.57 -13.98 -8.25
CA LYS A 116 12.97 -13.64 -9.53
C LYS A 116 11.60 -14.33 -9.61
N GLU A 117 10.55 -13.60 -9.31
CA GLU A 117 9.21 -14.07 -9.64
C GLU A 117 9.02 -13.85 -11.14
N ASN A 118 9.06 -14.95 -11.89
CA ASN A 118 8.43 -15.04 -13.20
C ASN A 118 6.92 -15.05 -12.97
N GLY A 119 6.36 -13.89 -12.73
CA GLY A 119 4.93 -13.68 -12.59
C GLY A 119 4.54 -12.43 -13.36
N ALA A 120 3.54 -12.50 -14.19
CA ALA A 120 2.94 -11.43 -14.96
C ALA A 120 2.40 -10.32 -14.03
N GLY A 121 3.29 -9.53 -13.48
CA GLY A 121 3.07 -8.42 -12.55
C GLY A 121 4.08 -7.34 -12.83
N VAL A 122 3.70 -6.47 -13.76
CA VAL A 122 4.13 -5.08 -13.86
C VAL A 122 5.62 -4.81 -13.64
N GLY A 123 6.44 -4.98 -14.69
CA GLY A 123 7.59 -4.11 -14.97
C GLY A 123 8.71 -3.96 -13.93
N LEU A 124 8.83 -4.82 -12.91
CA LEU A 124 9.98 -4.83 -12.01
C LEU A 124 11.16 -5.51 -12.70
N SER A 125 12.06 -4.73 -13.26
CA SER A 125 13.22 -5.23 -14.00
C SER A 125 14.24 -5.97 -13.13
N SER A 126 14.32 -5.67 -11.82
CA SER A 126 15.18 -6.35 -10.84
C SER A 126 14.89 -5.90 -9.42
N VAL A 127 15.14 -6.79 -8.45
CA VAL A 127 15.17 -6.44 -7.02
C VAL A 127 16.63 -6.38 -6.58
N LEU A 128 17.09 -5.21 -6.13
CA LEU A 128 18.47 -4.95 -5.74
C LEU A 128 18.59 -4.65 -4.25
N GLU A 129 19.76 -4.84 -3.66
CA GLU A 129 20.02 -4.34 -2.31
C GLU A 129 20.13 -2.82 -2.30
N ALA A 130 19.48 -2.16 -1.34
CA ALA A 130 19.49 -0.71 -1.24
C ALA A 130 20.87 -0.19 -0.79
N ASP A 131 21.59 0.46 -1.70
CA ASP A 131 22.82 1.16 -1.46
C ASP A 131 22.68 2.64 -1.83
N VAL A 132 22.81 3.49 -0.81
CA VAL A 132 22.71 4.96 -0.97
C VAL A 132 23.73 5.49 -1.97
N LYS A 133 24.98 5.01 -1.93
CA LYS A 133 26.03 5.51 -2.81
C LYS A 133 25.70 5.22 -4.26
N ASN A 134 25.30 4.00 -4.57
CA ASN A 134 24.95 3.60 -5.93
C ASN A 134 23.75 4.40 -6.45
N ILE A 135 22.70 4.61 -5.65
CA ILE A 135 21.52 5.38 -6.06
C ILE A 135 21.87 6.86 -6.29
N VAL A 136 22.67 7.46 -5.40
CA VAL A 136 23.11 8.86 -5.51
C VAL A 136 24.02 9.06 -6.72
N THR A 137 24.99 8.16 -6.94
CA THR A 137 25.90 8.22 -8.11
C THR A 137 25.07 8.10 -9.40
N MET A 138 24.20 7.11 -9.47
CA MET A 138 23.29 6.94 -10.61
C MET A 138 22.44 8.20 -10.86
N ALA A 139 21.85 8.79 -9.81
CA ALA A 139 21.02 9.98 -9.95
C ALA A 139 21.80 11.18 -10.51
N LYS A 140 23.07 11.35 -10.10
CA LYS A 140 23.93 12.45 -10.56
C LYS A 140 24.45 12.21 -11.98
N GLU A 141 24.99 11.03 -12.27
CA GLU A 141 25.60 10.72 -13.57
C GLU A 141 24.59 10.69 -14.72
N THR A 142 23.35 10.32 -14.42
CA THR A 142 22.31 10.21 -15.45
C THR A 142 21.39 11.42 -15.53
N PHE A 143 21.60 12.43 -14.67
CA PHE A 143 20.74 13.61 -14.60
C PHE A 143 20.61 14.35 -15.94
N GLU A 144 21.71 14.57 -16.61
CA GLU A 144 21.75 15.27 -17.91
C GLU A 144 21.03 14.49 -19.02
N LYS A 145 21.09 13.16 -18.98
CA LYS A 145 20.52 12.29 -20.01
C LYS A 145 19.07 11.91 -19.73
N ASP A 146 18.78 11.51 -18.50
CA ASP A 146 17.51 10.90 -18.11
C ASP A 146 16.63 11.84 -17.26
N GLY A 147 17.14 13.00 -16.89
CA GLY A 147 16.48 13.95 -16.01
C GLY A 147 16.52 13.54 -14.53
N PRO A 148 15.72 14.24 -13.69
CA PRO A 148 15.65 13.95 -12.26
C PRO A 148 15.11 12.55 -11.97
N LEU A 149 15.48 12.01 -10.80
CA LEU A 149 15.04 10.70 -10.34
C LEU A 149 13.92 10.85 -9.30
N LEU A 150 12.80 10.16 -9.50
CA LEU A 150 11.78 10.00 -8.45
C LEU A 150 12.19 8.86 -7.51
N VAL A 151 12.28 9.15 -6.23
CA VAL A 151 12.56 8.16 -5.18
C VAL A 151 11.33 8.03 -4.28
N VAL A 152 10.74 6.84 -4.23
CA VAL A 152 9.56 6.54 -3.40
C VAL A 152 9.92 5.50 -2.37
N ALA A 153 9.79 5.85 -1.11
CA ALA A 153 10.12 4.98 0.01
C ALA A 153 8.90 4.75 0.90
N SER A 154 8.73 3.55 1.42
CA SER A 154 7.63 3.24 2.33
C SER A 154 8.09 2.45 3.54
N GLY A 155 7.58 2.88 4.71
CA GLY A 155 7.83 2.23 5.98
C GLY A 155 9.06 2.73 6.73
N ARG A 156 9.20 2.24 7.95
CA ARG A 156 10.20 2.74 8.91
C ARG A 156 11.65 2.47 8.50
N ASP A 157 11.89 1.31 7.90
CA ASP A 157 13.26 0.85 7.62
C ASP A 157 13.90 1.62 6.46
N THR A 158 13.10 2.26 5.62
CA THR A 158 13.55 2.99 4.43
C THR A 158 13.92 4.45 4.72
N ILE A 159 13.47 5.01 5.85
CA ILE A 159 13.59 6.43 6.22
C ILE A 159 15.04 6.93 6.13
N SER A 160 15.98 6.19 6.73
CA SER A 160 17.38 6.60 6.79
C SER A 160 18.04 6.63 5.40
N ILE A 161 17.67 5.70 4.52
CA ILE A 161 18.19 5.63 3.15
C ILE A 161 17.61 6.77 2.33
N ALA A 162 16.27 6.91 2.32
CA ALA A 162 15.57 7.94 1.56
C ALA A 162 16.02 9.37 1.96
N SER A 163 16.09 9.65 3.27
CA SER A 163 16.56 10.96 3.76
C SER A 163 18.04 11.22 3.44
N THR A 164 18.88 10.18 3.41
CA THR A 164 20.30 10.35 3.03
C THR A 164 20.45 10.61 1.53
N ILE A 165 19.67 9.94 0.68
CA ILE A 165 19.63 10.21 -0.76
C ILE A 165 19.21 11.65 -1.00
N LYS A 166 18.14 12.13 -0.36
CA LYS A 166 17.71 13.54 -0.44
C LYS A 166 18.83 14.48 -0.07
N ARG A 167 19.53 14.25 1.03
CA ARG A 167 20.62 15.11 1.50
C ARG A 167 21.80 15.16 0.54
N LEU A 168 22.14 14.04 -0.13
CA LEU A 168 23.34 13.93 -0.98
C LEU A 168 23.12 14.28 -2.46
N ALA A 169 21.87 14.29 -2.91
CA ALA A 169 21.51 14.53 -4.31
C ALA A 169 20.24 15.40 -4.43
N ALA A 170 20.06 16.40 -3.56
CA ALA A 170 18.85 17.23 -3.46
C ALA A 170 18.39 17.80 -4.81
N GLU A 171 19.33 18.23 -5.66
CA GLU A 171 19.04 18.84 -6.97
C GLU A 171 18.71 17.81 -8.06
N ASN A 172 19.00 16.53 -7.81
CA ASN A 172 18.86 15.47 -8.81
C ASN A 172 17.70 14.51 -8.51
N VAL A 173 17.09 14.61 -7.32
CA VAL A 173 16.05 13.67 -6.86
C VAL A 173 14.83 14.40 -6.32
N PHE A 174 13.66 13.76 -6.47
CA PHE A 174 12.44 14.08 -5.71
C PHE A 174 12.11 12.89 -4.83
N VAL A 175 12.10 13.10 -3.52
CA VAL A 175 11.97 12.02 -2.54
C VAL A 175 10.61 12.07 -1.85
N VAL A 176 9.83 11.02 -2.05
CA VAL A 176 8.52 10.81 -1.43
C VAL A 176 8.65 9.73 -0.36
N GLN A 177 8.29 10.05 0.88
CA GLN A 177 8.19 9.09 1.97
C GLN A 177 6.72 8.75 2.23
N ILE A 178 6.37 7.47 2.14
CA ILE A 178 5.04 6.96 2.49
C ILE A 178 5.08 6.44 3.93
N GLN A 179 4.04 6.75 4.71
CA GLN A 179 3.92 6.64 6.17
C GLN A 179 4.77 7.69 6.90
N HIS A 180 4.23 8.17 8.02
CA HIS A 180 4.88 9.22 8.82
C HIS A 180 6.27 8.78 9.32
N PRO A 181 7.35 9.53 8.99
CA PRO A 181 8.71 9.10 9.28
C PRO A 181 9.08 9.18 10.78
N ARG A 182 8.22 9.76 11.62
CA ARG A 182 8.48 10.01 13.06
C ARG A 182 9.76 10.81 13.32
N SER A 183 10.14 11.63 12.35
CA SER A 183 11.29 12.52 12.39
C SER A 183 10.94 13.80 11.63
N HIS A 184 11.89 14.70 11.46
CA HIS A 184 11.71 15.93 10.70
C HIS A 184 11.20 15.67 9.29
N LEU A 185 10.10 16.32 8.92
CA LEU A 185 9.42 16.14 7.62
C LEU A 185 10.20 16.78 6.47
N ASP A 186 10.97 17.83 6.75
CA ASP A 186 11.86 18.57 5.84
C ASP A 186 12.98 17.74 5.18
N ARG A 187 13.19 16.52 5.69
CA ARG A 187 14.13 15.55 5.09
C ARG A 187 13.63 14.90 3.81
N PHE A 188 12.40 15.19 3.42
CA PHE A 188 11.75 14.64 2.23
C PHE A 188 11.12 15.79 1.44
N ASP A 189 10.94 15.62 0.14
CA ASP A 189 10.20 16.59 -0.67
C ASP A 189 8.70 16.48 -0.40
N MET A 190 8.23 15.26 -0.10
CA MET A 190 6.84 15.01 0.25
C MET A 190 6.71 13.81 1.20
N VAL A 191 5.76 13.90 2.12
CA VAL A 191 5.37 12.79 2.99
C VAL A 191 3.89 12.50 2.76
N ILE A 192 3.57 11.24 2.42
CA ILE A 192 2.18 10.78 2.25
C ILE A 192 1.85 9.86 3.42
N THR A 193 0.84 10.19 4.20
CA THR A 193 0.51 9.44 5.40
C THR A 193 -0.98 9.47 5.72
N PRO A 194 -1.55 8.39 6.27
CA PRO A 194 -2.95 8.37 6.66
C PRO A 194 -3.25 9.38 7.78
N GLN A 195 -4.43 10.01 7.72
CA GLN A 195 -4.90 10.97 8.74
C GLN A 195 -4.82 10.40 10.16
N HIS A 196 -5.12 9.11 10.32
CA HIS A 196 -5.07 8.46 11.61
C HIS A 196 -3.66 8.39 12.23
N ASP A 197 -2.60 8.58 11.46
CA ASP A 197 -1.25 8.69 12.02
C ASP A 197 -1.08 9.95 12.89
N TYR A 198 -1.88 10.98 12.63
CA TYR A 198 -1.93 12.22 13.43
C TYR A 198 -2.88 12.14 14.64
N TYR A 199 -3.46 10.97 14.90
CA TYR A 199 -4.29 10.74 16.09
C TYR A 199 -3.62 11.21 17.40
N PRO A 200 -2.31 11.06 17.62
CA PRO A 200 -1.65 11.57 18.84
C PRO A 200 -1.85 13.06 19.13
N LEU A 201 -2.17 13.86 18.12
CA LEU A 201 -2.43 15.30 18.28
C LEU A 201 -3.88 15.63 18.62
N THR A 202 -4.80 14.67 18.55
CA THR A 202 -6.19 14.88 18.93
C THR A 202 -6.32 15.08 20.44
N HIS A 203 -7.31 15.85 20.85
CA HIS A 203 -7.60 16.12 22.26
C HIS A 203 -7.78 14.83 23.05
N HIS A 204 -8.56 13.90 22.49
CA HIS A 204 -8.81 12.59 23.10
C HIS A 204 -7.55 11.76 23.32
N ALA A 205 -6.63 11.73 22.34
CA ALA A 205 -5.35 11.04 22.52
C ALA A 205 -4.47 11.72 23.57
N GLN A 206 -4.48 13.06 23.60
CA GLN A 206 -3.70 13.84 24.57
C GLN A 206 -4.18 13.62 26.02
N GLU A 207 -5.45 13.38 26.24
CA GLU A 207 -5.98 13.02 27.56
C GLU A 207 -5.52 11.65 28.05
N GLN A 208 -5.39 10.69 27.14
CA GLN A 208 -4.95 9.31 27.43
C GLN A 208 -3.45 9.21 27.77
N VAL A 209 -2.67 10.27 27.48
CA VAL A 209 -1.21 10.26 27.62
C VAL A 209 -0.78 11.18 28.77
N PRO A 210 0.00 10.66 29.74
CA PRO A 210 0.60 11.48 30.79
C PRO A 210 1.39 12.65 30.19
N ARG A 211 1.26 13.85 30.77
CA ARG A 211 1.82 15.10 30.23
C ARG A 211 3.33 15.01 29.92
N PHE A 212 4.09 14.33 30.77
CA PHE A 212 5.55 14.17 30.59
C PHE A 212 5.93 13.26 29.42
N LEU A 213 5.03 12.35 28.96
CA LEU A 213 5.26 11.47 27.83
C LEU A 213 4.82 12.05 26.49
N ARG A 214 4.02 13.13 26.48
CA ARG A 214 3.46 13.71 25.25
C ARG A 214 4.53 14.15 24.26
N LYS A 215 5.66 14.69 24.74
CA LYS A 215 6.81 15.09 23.91
C LYS A 215 7.50 13.94 23.19
N TRP A 216 7.31 12.71 23.67
CA TRP A 216 7.92 11.49 23.09
C TRP A 216 7.02 10.78 22.09
N ILE A 217 5.76 11.18 21.99
CA ILE A 217 4.80 10.60 21.06
C ILE A 217 4.84 11.41 19.77
N THR A 218 5.08 10.69 18.68
CA THR A 218 5.12 11.28 17.34
C THR A 218 3.93 10.80 16.50
N PRO A 219 3.39 11.67 15.65
CA PRO A 219 3.77 13.07 15.41
C PRO A 219 3.44 13.98 16.60
N ASN A 220 4.27 14.99 16.81
CA ASN A 220 4.11 16.03 17.82
C ASN A 220 3.80 17.40 17.22
N GLU A 221 3.83 17.50 15.89
CA GLU A 221 3.52 18.70 15.12
C GLU A 221 2.41 18.41 14.10
N PRO A 222 1.56 19.39 13.79
CA PRO A 222 0.53 19.22 12.75
C PRO A 222 1.15 19.01 11.36
N PRO A 223 0.39 18.46 10.41
CA PRO A 223 0.86 18.31 9.04
C PRO A 223 1.14 19.69 8.42
N ASN A 224 2.28 19.83 7.75
CA ASN A 224 2.66 21.02 6.98
C ASN A 224 2.30 20.85 5.49
N GLU A 225 2.69 21.80 4.65
CA GLU A 225 2.43 21.81 3.20
C GLU A 225 3.06 20.64 2.44
N HIS A 226 4.13 20.04 2.96
CA HIS A 226 4.78 18.87 2.38
C HIS A 226 4.08 17.55 2.72
N VAL A 227 3.02 17.59 3.52
CA VAL A 227 2.28 16.39 3.95
C VAL A 227 0.99 16.23 3.17
N VAL A 228 0.84 15.07 2.54
CA VAL A 228 -0.41 14.63 1.92
C VAL A 228 -1.10 13.64 2.85
N LEU A 229 -2.29 14.00 3.29
CA LEU A 229 -3.11 13.17 4.18
C LEU A 229 -4.05 12.29 3.37
N THR A 230 -4.02 10.98 3.61
CA THR A 230 -4.94 10.00 3.05
C THR A 230 -5.91 9.48 4.10
N VAL A 231 -6.97 8.81 3.70
CA VAL A 231 -7.87 8.10 4.61
C VAL A 231 -7.32 6.72 4.93
N GLY A 232 -7.00 5.96 3.87
CA GLY A 232 -6.43 4.62 3.94
C GLY A 232 -4.96 4.57 3.55
N ALA A 233 -4.50 3.36 3.26
CA ALA A 233 -3.18 3.10 2.69
C ALA A 233 -3.23 3.20 1.17
N LEU A 234 -2.14 3.64 0.54
CA LEU A 234 -1.98 3.57 -0.90
C LEU A 234 -1.90 2.09 -1.35
N HIS A 235 -2.29 1.83 -2.58
CA HIS A 235 -2.35 0.48 -3.15
C HIS A 235 -2.34 0.52 -4.68
N GLN A 236 -2.29 -0.67 -5.31
CA GLN A 236 -2.27 -0.81 -6.77
C GLN A 236 -3.66 -0.98 -7.40
N VAL A 237 -4.73 -0.95 -6.61
CA VAL A 237 -6.10 -1.16 -7.07
C VAL A 237 -6.61 0.10 -7.76
N ASP A 238 -6.79 0.01 -9.06
CA ASP A 238 -7.45 1.01 -9.89
C ASP A 238 -8.40 0.33 -10.89
N SER A 239 -9.20 1.09 -11.62
CA SER A 239 -10.16 0.52 -12.58
C SER A 239 -9.51 -0.28 -13.71
N ALA A 240 -8.28 0.05 -14.10
CA ALA A 240 -7.53 -0.68 -15.13
C ALA A 240 -7.01 -2.02 -14.57
N ALA A 241 -6.45 -2.02 -13.35
CA ALA A 241 -6.01 -3.22 -12.66
C ALA A 241 -7.17 -4.19 -12.40
N LEU A 242 -8.31 -3.67 -11.96
CA LEU A 242 -9.51 -4.49 -11.73
C LEU A 242 -10.03 -5.12 -13.03
N ARG A 243 -10.09 -4.36 -14.15
CA ARG A 243 -10.48 -4.93 -15.46
C ARG A 243 -9.51 -6.00 -15.94
N SER A 244 -8.20 -5.74 -15.84
CA SER A 244 -7.18 -6.72 -16.22
C SER A 244 -7.30 -8.00 -15.39
N SER A 245 -7.49 -7.86 -14.08
CA SER A 245 -7.67 -9.01 -13.18
C SER A 245 -9.00 -9.72 -13.40
N ALA A 246 -10.07 -8.99 -13.74
CA ALA A 246 -11.35 -9.61 -14.10
C ALA A 246 -11.20 -10.52 -15.31
N ASN A 247 -10.45 -10.09 -16.33
CA ASN A 247 -10.16 -10.92 -17.50
C ASN A 247 -9.26 -12.11 -17.16
N ALA A 248 -8.20 -11.89 -16.39
CA ALA A 248 -7.25 -12.96 -16.04
C ALA A 248 -7.87 -14.08 -15.19
N TRP A 249 -8.86 -13.76 -14.37
CA TRP A 249 -9.55 -14.70 -13.47
C TRP A 249 -10.96 -15.05 -13.93
N HIS A 250 -11.30 -14.76 -15.20
CA HIS A 250 -12.64 -14.98 -15.75
C HIS A 250 -13.10 -16.43 -15.62
N ASP A 251 -12.27 -17.38 -16.09
CA ASP A 251 -12.64 -18.79 -16.15
C ASP A 251 -12.88 -19.41 -14.76
N GLU A 252 -12.22 -18.86 -13.73
CA GLU A 252 -12.37 -19.34 -12.36
C GLU A 252 -13.59 -18.71 -11.66
N PHE A 253 -13.80 -17.40 -11.83
CA PHE A 253 -14.80 -16.68 -11.02
C PHE A 253 -16.13 -16.41 -11.74
N ALA A 254 -16.16 -16.36 -13.08
CA ALA A 254 -17.41 -16.14 -13.82
C ALA A 254 -18.46 -17.23 -13.60
N PRO A 255 -18.10 -18.54 -13.50
CA PRO A 255 -19.08 -19.61 -13.28
C PRO A 255 -19.64 -19.66 -11.86
N LEU A 256 -19.07 -18.91 -10.91
CA LEU A 256 -19.47 -19.02 -9.52
C LEU A 256 -20.85 -18.44 -9.25
N PRO A 257 -21.66 -19.10 -8.42
CA PRO A 257 -22.95 -18.56 -7.99
C PRO A 257 -22.78 -17.20 -7.28
N LYS A 258 -23.68 -16.28 -7.60
CA LYS A 258 -23.70 -14.91 -7.07
C LYS A 258 -24.74 -14.77 -5.95
N PRO A 259 -24.55 -13.85 -4.98
CA PRO A 259 -23.37 -12.98 -4.85
C PRO A 259 -22.11 -13.73 -4.38
N LEU A 260 -20.95 -13.32 -4.91
CA LEU A 260 -19.64 -13.79 -4.49
C LEU A 260 -19.13 -12.93 -3.33
N ILE A 261 -19.02 -13.51 -2.16
CA ILE A 261 -18.54 -12.84 -0.96
C ILE A 261 -17.05 -13.15 -0.75
N VAL A 262 -16.24 -12.14 -0.59
CA VAL A 262 -14.82 -12.25 -0.31
C VAL A 262 -14.52 -11.93 1.14
N VAL A 263 -13.87 -12.86 1.84
CA VAL A 263 -13.52 -12.74 3.27
C VAL A 263 -12.01 -12.66 3.41
N ASN A 264 -11.52 -11.52 3.87
CA ASN A 264 -10.10 -11.28 4.08
C ASN A 264 -9.78 -11.22 5.58
N ILE A 265 -8.96 -12.15 6.04
CA ILE A 265 -8.64 -12.31 7.46
C ILE A 265 -7.21 -11.88 7.73
N GLY A 266 -7.06 -10.83 8.52
CA GLY A 266 -5.78 -10.33 8.99
C GLY A 266 -5.26 -11.06 10.22
N GLY A 267 -4.43 -10.39 11.01
CA GLY A 267 -3.90 -10.91 12.26
C GLY A 267 -3.79 -9.82 13.32
N PRO A 268 -3.77 -10.17 14.61
CA PRO A 268 -3.74 -9.19 15.68
C PRO A 268 -2.56 -8.23 15.55
N THR A 269 -2.80 -6.99 15.89
CA THR A 269 -1.79 -5.93 15.88
C THR A 269 -1.66 -5.29 17.26
N ARG A 270 -0.73 -4.37 17.43
CA ARG A 270 -0.63 -3.57 18.66
C ARG A 270 -1.94 -2.83 18.98
N TYR A 271 -2.68 -2.42 17.95
CA TYR A 271 -3.86 -1.55 18.07
C TYR A 271 -5.19 -2.27 17.83
N CYS A 272 -5.17 -3.52 17.40
CA CYS A 272 -6.36 -4.34 17.23
C CYS A 272 -6.05 -5.75 17.73
N LYS A 273 -6.49 -6.05 18.95
CA LYS A 273 -6.17 -7.30 19.63
C LYS A 273 -7.36 -8.25 19.59
N TYR A 274 -7.12 -9.43 19.08
CA TYR A 274 -8.07 -10.53 19.13
C TYR A 274 -7.34 -11.88 19.12
N SER A 275 -8.04 -12.93 19.48
CA SER A 275 -7.54 -14.30 19.48
C SER A 275 -8.49 -15.21 18.69
N THR A 276 -8.65 -16.45 19.10
CA THR A 276 -9.56 -17.40 18.47
C THR A 276 -11.05 -17.02 18.61
N ASP A 277 -11.39 -16.08 19.45
CA ASP A 277 -12.74 -15.55 19.61
C ASP A 277 -13.27 -14.85 18.36
N ILE A 278 -12.40 -14.13 17.63
CA ILE A 278 -12.79 -13.52 16.34
C ILE A 278 -13.12 -14.59 15.29
N ALA A 279 -12.36 -15.70 15.27
CA ALA A 279 -12.63 -16.81 14.38
C ALA A 279 -14.01 -17.42 14.65
N LYS A 280 -14.34 -17.66 15.91
CA LYS A 280 -15.66 -18.18 16.32
C LYS A 280 -16.80 -17.23 15.97
N GLN A 281 -16.60 -15.92 16.22
CA GLN A 281 -17.56 -14.88 15.84
C GLN A 281 -17.78 -14.85 14.33
N LEU A 282 -16.68 -14.84 13.54
CA LEU A 282 -16.76 -14.86 12.08
C LEU A 282 -17.47 -16.10 11.55
N ILE A 283 -17.17 -17.29 12.07
CA ILE A 283 -17.80 -18.54 11.67
C ILE A 283 -19.30 -18.48 11.94
N ALA A 284 -19.72 -18.09 13.15
CA ALA A 284 -21.12 -17.95 13.50
C ALA A 284 -21.86 -16.95 12.60
N SER A 285 -21.25 -15.78 12.37
CA SER A 285 -21.82 -14.76 11.50
C SER A 285 -21.89 -15.19 10.04
N LEU A 286 -20.88 -15.92 9.53
CA LEU A 286 -20.89 -16.46 8.16
C LEU A 286 -21.99 -17.51 8.00
N HIS A 287 -22.16 -18.44 8.96
CA HIS A 287 -23.24 -19.43 8.90
C HIS A 287 -24.61 -18.78 8.74
N ASN A 288 -24.85 -17.68 9.43
CA ASN A 288 -26.13 -16.98 9.37
C ASN A 288 -26.40 -16.37 7.98
N VAL A 289 -25.37 -15.82 7.31
CA VAL A 289 -25.52 -15.15 6.00
C VAL A 289 -25.35 -16.08 4.80
N LEU A 290 -24.91 -17.34 5.00
CA LEU A 290 -24.69 -18.29 3.90
C LEU A 290 -25.93 -18.59 3.05
N THR A 291 -27.12 -18.43 3.59
CA THR A 291 -28.38 -18.60 2.85
C THR A 291 -28.53 -17.57 1.74
N SER A 292 -28.08 -16.34 1.98
CA SER A 292 -28.09 -15.23 1.02
C SER A 292 -26.80 -15.12 0.17
N CYS A 293 -25.80 -15.99 0.40
CA CYS A 293 -24.59 -16.07 -0.41
C CYS A 293 -24.70 -17.08 -1.52
N GLY A 294 -24.21 -16.76 -2.72
CA GLY A 294 -23.99 -17.72 -3.80
C GLY A 294 -22.70 -18.52 -3.57
N SER A 295 -21.60 -17.81 -3.36
CA SER A 295 -20.28 -18.40 -3.06
C SER A 295 -19.45 -17.50 -2.15
N VAL A 296 -18.51 -18.11 -1.42
CA VAL A 296 -17.63 -17.42 -0.46
C VAL A 296 -16.18 -17.80 -0.75
N ARG A 297 -15.31 -16.81 -0.80
CA ARG A 297 -13.85 -16.97 -0.96
C ARG A 297 -13.16 -16.41 0.26
N ILE A 298 -12.37 -17.22 0.97
CA ILE A 298 -11.66 -16.84 2.20
C ILE A 298 -10.16 -16.82 1.94
N SER A 299 -9.50 -15.74 2.34
CA SER A 299 -8.05 -15.61 2.28
C SER A 299 -7.48 -15.16 3.62
N PHE A 300 -6.33 -15.73 3.98
CA PHE A 300 -5.58 -15.38 5.19
C PHE A 300 -4.39 -14.48 4.86
N SER A 301 -4.14 -13.51 5.72
CA SER A 301 -2.93 -12.73 5.64
C SER A 301 -1.72 -13.51 6.20
N ARG A 302 -0.51 -13.11 5.82
CA ARG A 302 0.72 -13.66 6.41
C ARG A 302 0.84 -13.46 7.92
N ARG A 303 0.04 -12.55 8.51
CA ARG A 303 -0.01 -12.26 9.95
C ARG A 303 -1.07 -13.07 10.68
N THR A 304 -1.93 -13.76 9.96
CA THR A 304 -2.99 -14.57 10.58
C THR A 304 -2.36 -15.70 11.37
N PRO A 305 -2.61 -15.81 12.69
CA PRO A 305 -2.06 -16.89 13.49
C PRO A 305 -2.64 -18.24 13.07
N ASP A 306 -1.82 -19.29 13.02
CA ASP A 306 -2.21 -20.65 12.66
C ASP A 306 -3.42 -21.16 13.50
N LYS A 307 -3.51 -20.75 14.76
CA LYS A 307 -4.65 -21.11 15.62
C LYS A 307 -5.97 -20.56 15.09
N ILE A 308 -5.98 -19.40 14.46
CA ILE A 308 -7.16 -18.76 13.88
C ILE A 308 -7.50 -19.45 12.55
N SER A 309 -6.52 -19.56 11.64
CA SER A 309 -6.74 -20.20 10.34
C SER A 309 -7.20 -21.66 10.48
N ASN A 310 -6.57 -22.45 11.36
CA ASN A 310 -6.91 -23.84 11.57
C ASN A 310 -8.37 -24.03 12.07
N ILE A 311 -8.87 -23.14 12.95
CA ILE A 311 -10.26 -23.20 13.40
C ILE A 311 -11.20 -22.93 12.21
N ILE A 312 -10.91 -21.91 11.41
CA ILE A 312 -11.75 -21.53 10.26
C ILE A 312 -11.74 -22.64 9.19
N VAL A 313 -10.56 -23.17 8.86
CA VAL A 313 -10.44 -24.30 7.92
C VAL A 313 -11.20 -25.52 8.39
N LYS A 314 -11.08 -25.87 9.68
CA LYS A 314 -11.77 -27.02 10.27
C LYS A 314 -13.29 -26.89 10.17
N GLU A 315 -13.83 -25.72 10.51
CA GLU A 315 -15.28 -25.52 10.62
C GLU A 315 -15.95 -25.18 9.28
N LEU A 316 -15.24 -24.51 8.36
CA LEU A 316 -15.80 -24.01 7.11
C LEU A 316 -15.26 -24.71 5.86
N GLY A 317 -14.14 -25.40 5.93
CA GLY A 317 -13.41 -25.93 4.75
C GLY A 317 -14.17 -27.03 3.99
N THR A 318 -15.18 -27.67 4.58
CA THR A 318 -16.00 -28.69 3.92
C THR A 318 -17.33 -28.14 3.38
N HIS A 319 -17.63 -26.85 3.60
CA HIS A 319 -18.90 -26.28 3.19
C HIS A 319 -18.93 -26.03 1.67
N PRO A 320 -19.94 -26.50 0.91
CA PRO A 320 -19.94 -26.51 -0.55
C PRO A 320 -19.90 -25.11 -1.20
N LYS A 321 -20.34 -24.07 -0.50
CA LYS A 321 -20.29 -22.67 -0.99
C LYS A 321 -18.98 -21.97 -0.65
N ILE A 322 -18.10 -22.56 0.16
CA ILE A 322 -16.91 -21.91 0.70
C ILE A 322 -15.66 -22.54 0.08
N TYR A 323 -14.78 -21.69 -0.41
CA TYR A 323 -13.43 -22.07 -0.80
C TYR A 323 -12.43 -21.22 0.01
N ILE A 324 -11.46 -21.88 0.61
CA ILE A 324 -10.40 -21.24 1.39
C ILE A 324 -9.09 -21.36 0.60
N TRP A 325 -8.49 -20.22 0.24
CA TRP A 325 -7.22 -20.21 -0.46
C TRP A 325 -6.11 -20.75 0.44
N ASP A 326 -5.35 -21.71 -0.06
CA ASP A 326 -4.28 -22.43 0.63
C ASP A 326 -2.97 -21.63 0.80
N GLY A 327 -2.83 -20.51 0.08
CA GLY A 327 -1.64 -19.68 0.10
C GLY A 327 -0.65 -19.98 -1.01
N GLU A 328 -0.98 -20.89 -1.94
CA GLU A 328 -0.18 -21.21 -3.11
C GLU A 328 -0.41 -20.21 -4.25
N GLU A 329 0.58 -20.05 -5.12
CA GLU A 329 0.45 -19.22 -6.33
C GLU A 329 -0.34 -19.95 -7.43
N PRO A 330 -1.10 -19.24 -8.24
CA PRO A 330 -1.21 -17.77 -8.29
C PRO A 330 -2.09 -17.19 -7.18
N ASN A 331 -1.68 -16.05 -6.62
CA ASN A 331 -2.44 -15.36 -5.59
C ASN A 331 -3.73 -14.74 -6.15
N PRO A 332 -4.92 -15.17 -5.70
CA PRO A 332 -6.20 -14.72 -6.25
C PRO A 332 -6.65 -13.34 -5.79
N HIS A 333 -5.88 -12.64 -4.96
CA HIS A 333 -6.31 -11.41 -4.28
C HIS A 333 -6.91 -10.36 -5.23
N MET A 334 -6.23 -10.05 -6.33
CA MET A 334 -6.73 -9.08 -7.32
C MET A 334 -7.96 -9.61 -8.07
N GLY A 335 -8.03 -10.91 -8.34
CA GLY A 335 -9.22 -11.56 -8.87
C GLY A 335 -10.40 -11.47 -7.90
N HIS A 336 -10.17 -11.70 -6.61
CA HIS A 336 -11.18 -11.52 -5.57
C HIS A 336 -11.73 -10.08 -5.53
N LEU A 337 -10.86 -9.06 -5.61
CA LEU A 337 -11.27 -7.66 -5.65
C LEU A 337 -12.09 -7.32 -6.90
N ALA A 338 -11.71 -7.89 -8.03
CA ALA A 338 -12.40 -7.66 -9.30
C ALA A 338 -13.78 -8.33 -9.35
N TRP A 339 -13.89 -9.57 -8.89
CA TRP A 339 -15.09 -10.41 -9.02
C TRP A 339 -16.00 -10.41 -7.81
N GLY A 340 -15.50 -10.12 -6.61
CA GLY A 340 -16.31 -10.06 -5.38
C GLY A 340 -17.47 -9.07 -5.51
N ASP A 341 -18.64 -9.44 -5.03
CA ASP A 341 -19.82 -8.57 -4.97
C ASP A 341 -19.90 -7.83 -3.63
N ALA A 342 -19.36 -8.42 -2.56
CA ALA A 342 -19.19 -7.80 -1.25
C ALA A 342 -17.93 -8.34 -0.56
N PHE A 343 -17.42 -7.58 0.40
CA PHE A 343 -16.21 -7.90 1.14
C PHE A 343 -16.46 -7.93 2.64
N ILE A 344 -15.93 -8.93 3.33
CA ILE A 344 -15.88 -9.00 4.80
C ILE A 344 -14.40 -8.97 5.19
N VAL A 345 -13.99 -7.97 5.96
CA VAL A 345 -12.58 -7.76 6.28
C VAL A 345 -12.40 -7.58 7.79
N THR A 346 -11.39 -8.21 8.37
CA THR A 346 -11.03 -7.98 9.78
C THR A 346 -10.47 -6.59 10.00
N ALA A 347 -10.81 -5.97 11.11
CA ALA A 347 -10.55 -4.56 11.40
C ALA A 347 -9.06 -4.16 11.53
N ASP A 348 -8.16 -5.13 11.67
CA ASP A 348 -6.73 -4.91 11.87
C ASP A 348 -5.96 -4.47 10.62
N SER A 349 -6.55 -4.68 9.43
CA SER A 349 -5.82 -4.50 8.16
C SER A 349 -6.24 -3.25 7.40
N VAL A 350 -5.50 -2.16 7.62
CA VAL A 350 -5.71 -0.91 6.88
C VAL A 350 -5.57 -1.12 5.37
N SER A 351 -4.58 -1.90 4.90
CA SER A 351 -4.36 -2.13 3.47
C SER A 351 -5.52 -2.87 2.81
N MET A 352 -5.96 -4.02 3.38
CA MET A 352 -7.07 -4.79 2.82
C MET A 352 -8.37 -3.99 2.79
N LEU A 353 -8.64 -3.18 3.84
CA LEU A 353 -9.79 -2.31 3.87
C LEU A 353 -9.71 -1.20 2.82
N SER A 354 -8.53 -0.60 2.64
CA SER A 354 -8.34 0.43 1.61
C SER A 354 -8.55 -0.11 0.21
N GLU A 355 -8.00 -1.30 -0.08
CA GLU A 355 -8.16 -2.00 -1.35
C GLU A 355 -9.63 -2.37 -1.62
N ALA A 356 -10.32 -2.94 -0.63
CA ALA A 356 -11.72 -3.28 -0.74
C ALA A 356 -12.60 -2.03 -0.96
N CYS A 357 -12.36 -0.95 -0.18
CA CYS A 357 -13.09 0.31 -0.33
C CYS A 357 -12.85 1.02 -1.67
N SER A 358 -11.76 0.71 -2.37
CA SER A 358 -11.49 1.27 -3.71
C SER A 358 -12.26 0.57 -4.83
N THR A 359 -12.95 -0.52 -4.53
CA THR A 359 -13.85 -1.20 -5.49
C THR A 359 -15.20 -0.50 -5.63
N GLY A 360 -15.63 0.30 -4.64
CA GLY A 360 -16.97 0.90 -4.56
C GLY A 360 -18.09 -0.08 -4.21
N LYS A 361 -17.74 -1.34 -3.92
CA LYS A 361 -18.69 -2.41 -3.56
C LYS A 361 -18.84 -2.51 -2.04
N PRO A 362 -19.92 -3.13 -1.52
CA PRO A 362 -20.16 -3.29 -0.09
C PRO A 362 -18.96 -3.85 0.67
N VAL A 363 -18.53 -3.18 1.74
CA VAL A 363 -17.45 -3.62 2.62
C VAL A 363 -17.97 -3.70 4.06
N TYR A 364 -17.88 -4.87 4.64
CA TYR A 364 -18.24 -5.14 6.02
C TYR A 364 -17.01 -5.39 6.87
N VAL A 365 -17.00 -4.85 8.08
CA VAL A 365 -15.85 -4.94 9.00
C VAL A 365 -16.22 -5.73 10.23
N ILE A 366 -15.42 -6.73 10.57
CA ILE A 366 -15.56 -7.50 11.82
C ILE A 366 -14.42 -7.16 12.79
N GLY A 367 -14.77 -6.95 14.06
CA GLY A 367 -13.81 -6.72 15.14
C GLY A 367 -13.34 -5.27 15.28
N ALA A 368 -14.04 -4.28 14.71
CA ALA A 368 -13.69 -2.87 14.84
C ALA A 368 -13.76 -2.35 16.28
N GLU A 369 -14.64 -2.93 17.10
CA GLU A 369 -14.79 -2.65 18.54
C GLU A 369 -13.57 -3.04 19.39
N ARG A 370 -12.71 -3.91 18.84
CA ARG A 370 -11.45 -4.37 19.47
C ARG A 370 -10.25 -3.50 19.12
N CYS A 371 -10.45 -2.54 18.25
CA CYS A 371 -9.43 -1.59 17.85
C CYS A 371 -9.26 -0.49 18.89
N THR A 372 -8.03 -0.04 19.04
CA THR A 372 -7.64 1.00 20.00
C THR A 372 -6.80 2.07 19.32
N TRP A 373 -6.62 3.22 20.00
CA TRP A 373 -5.74 4.28 19.56
C TRP A 373 -6.10 4.76 18.14
N LYS A 374 -5.13 4.97 17.28
CA LYS A 374 -5.29 5.49 15.92
C LYS A 374 -6.23 4.66 15.03
N PHE A 375 -6.42 3.37 15.31
CA PHE A 375 -7.32 2.52 14.51
C PHE A 375 -8.80 2.82 14.78
N VAL A 376 -9.13 3.29 15.96
CA VAL A 376 -10.49 3.80 16.24
C VAL A 376 -10.83 4.95 15.30
N GLU A 377 -9.89 5.89 15.13
CA GLU A 377 -10.08 7.03 14.22
C GLU A 377 -10.18 6.59 12.75
N PHE A 378 -9.35 5.62 12.34
CA PHE A 378 -9.42 5.05 10.99
C PHE A 378 -10.82 4.47 10.70
N HIS A 379 -11.33 3.59 11.55
CA HIS A 379 -12.65 2.99 11.37
C HIS A 379 -13.78 4.01 11.47
N LYS A 380 -13.64 5.02 12.32
CA LYS A 380 -14.56 6.13 12.41
C LYS A 380 -14.65 6.88 11.08
N LYS A 381 -13.50 7.21 10.48
CA LYS A 381 -13.43 7.91 9.18
C LYS A 381 -14.04 7.10 8.03
N LEU A 382 -13.79 5.78 7.98
CA LEU A 382 -14.41 4.92 6.98
C LEU A 382 -15.93 4.89 7.10
N ARG A 383 -16.46 4.82 8.34
CA ARG A 383 -17.91 4.84 8.60
C ARG A 383 -18.55 6.20 8.30
N GLU A 384 -17.93 7.31 8.72
CA GLU A 384 -18.39 8.67 8.43
C GLU A 384 -18.51 8.93 6.93
N ARG A 385 -17.64 8.34 6.11
CA ARG A 385 -17.70 8.41 4.65
C ARG A 385 -18.64 7.39 4.02
N GLY A 386 -19.30 6.55 4.79
CA GLY A 386 -20.19 5.50 4.30
C GLY A 386 -19.47 4.37 3.54
N LEU A 387 -18.14 4.22 3.70
CA LEU A 387 -17.35 3.23 2.97
C LEU A 387 -17.49 1.82 3.54
N VAL A 388 -17.82 1.71 4.82
CA VAL A 388 -17.91 0.42 5.50
C VAL A 388 -19.09 0.37 6.45
N ARG A 389 -19.60 -0.86 6.66
CA ARG A 389 -20.59 -1.19 7.70
C ARG A 389 -20.04 -2.26 8.63
N PRO A 390 -20.50 -2.38 9.90
CA PRO A 390 -20.12 -3.50 10.75
C PRO A 390 -20.66 -4.82 10.17
N PHE A 391 -19.90 -5.90 10.33
CA PHE A 391 -20.39 -7.26 10.03
C PHE A 391 -20.93 -7.90 11.29
N THR A 392 -22.23 -8.15 11.33
CA THR A 392 -22.96 -8.69 12.49
C THR A 392 -23.44 -10.12 12.28
N GLY A 393 -23.52 -10.57 11.01
CA GLY A 393 -24.13 -11.85 10.63
C GLY A 393 -25.66 -11.78 10.47
N LEU A 394 -26.20 -10.57 10.41
CA LEU A 394 -27.64 -10.32 10.17
C LEU A 394 -27.89 -9.68 8.80
N GLU A 395 -26.84 -9.48 8.03
CA GLU A 395 -26.88 -8.82 6.74
C GLU A 395 -27.50 -9.76 5.69
N ASP A 396 -28.39 -9.21 4.85
CA ASP A 396 -28.79 -9.88 3.61
C ASP A 396 -27.73 -9.56 2.53
N MET A 397 -26.95 -10.57 2.12
CA MET A 397 -25.91 -10.40 1.12
C MET A 397 -26.45 -10.18 -0.30
N LEU A 398 -27.76 -10.30 -0.53
CA LEU A 398 -28.42 -9.91 -1.77
C LEU A 398 -28.63 -8.38 -1.84
N GLU A 399 -28.66 -7.70 -0.70
CA GLU A 399 -28.71 -6.25 -0.68
C GLU A 399 -27.37 -5.66 -1.12
N SER A 400 -27.39 -4.87 -2.18
CA SER A 400 -26.22 -4.12 -2.65
C SER A 400 -26.34 -2.66 -2.28
N TRP A 401 -25.24 -2.07 -1.85
CA TRP A 401 -25.10 -0.64 -1.67
C TRP A 401 -23.77 -0.17 -2.27
N SER A 402 -23.70 1.08 -2.69
CA SER A 402 -22.54 1.64 -3.35
C SER A 402 -22.17 2.99 -2.74
N TYR A 403 -20.94 3.38 -2.92
CA TYR A 403 -20.36 4.65 -2.48
C TYR A 403 -19.27 5.06 -3.46
N PRO A 404 -18.87 6.35 -3.48
CA PRO A 404 -17.70 6.77 -4.26
C PRO A 404 -16.46 5.99 -3.81
N PRO A 405 -15.77 5.25 -4.72
CA PRO A 405 -14.60 4.48 -4.37
C PRO A 405 -13.52 5.31 -3.67
N LEU A 406 -12.83 4.72 -2.70
CA LEU A 406 -11.68 5.36 -2.06
C LEU A 406 -10.57 5.56 -3.10
N ASN A 407 -10.11 6.80 -3.25
CA ASN A 407 -9.22 7.21 -4.35
C ASN A 407 -7.88 7.80 -3.86
N ASP A 408 -7.44 7.40 -2.67
CA ASP A 408 -6.26 7.96 -2.00
C ASP A 408 -4.99 7.90 -2.85
N THR A 409 -4.79 6.83 -3.63
CA THR A 409 -3.59 6.67 -4.47
C THR A 409 -3.55 7.69 -5.61
N SER A 410 -4.68 7.91 -6.29
CA SER A 410 -4.77 8.89 -7.37
C SER A 410 -4.71 10.33 -6.86
N GLU A 411 -5.34 10.61 -5.72
CA GLU A 411 -5.25 11.92 -5.06
C GLU A 411 -3.81 12.22 -4.63
N ALA A 412 -3.10 11.24 -4.05
CA ALA A 412 -1.69 11.37 -3.70
C ALA A 412 -0.82 11.60 -4.93
N ALA A 413 -1.05 10.85 -6.03
CA ALA A 413 -0.34 11.04 -7.28
C ALA A 413 -0.55 12.45 -7.85
N SER A 414 -1.78 12.99 -7.81
CA SER A 414 -2.08 14.36 -8.23
C SER A 414 -1.33 15.40 -7.40
N ARG A 415 -1.17 15.17 -6.10
CA ARG A 415 -0.38 16.05 -5.21
C ARG A 415 1.12 15.98 -5.54
N VAL A 416 1.65 14.79 -5.88
CA VAL A 416 3.04 14.65 -6.37
C VAL A 416 3.23 15.41 -7.67
N HIS A 417 2.32 15.28 -8.65
CA HIS A 417 2.37 16.05 -9.89
C HIS A 417 2.43 17.56 -9.63
N LYS A 418 1.58 18.06 -8.73
CA LYS A 418 1.56 19.48 -8.37
C LYS A 418 2.88 19.92 -7.76
N ALA A 419 3.42 19.19 -6.79
CA ALA A 419 4.69 19.52 -6.15
C ALA A 419 5.89 19.46 -7.11
N LEU A 420 5.87 18.53 -8.07
CA LEU A 420 6.87 18.49 -9.14
C LEU A 420 6.78 19.72 -10.05
N ALA A 421 5.55 20.13 -10.44
CA ALA A 421 5.34 21.31 -11.26
C ALA A 421 5.80 22.59 -10.55
N GLU A 422 5.56 22.74 -9.26
CA GLU A 422 6.06 23.84 -8.42
C GLU A 422 7.59 23.91 -8.39
N ARG A 423 8.28 22.77 -8.55
CA ARG A 423 9.73 22.67 -8.68
C ARG A 423 10.23 22.86 -10.13
N GLY A 424 9.35 23.08 -11.09
CA GLY A 424 9.68 23.16 -12.52
C GLY A 424 9.94 21.79 -13.17
N TRP A 425 9.50 20.70 -12.53
CA TRP A 425 9.67 19.33 -13.02
C TRP A 425 8.34 18.74 -13.48
N ARG A 426 8.41 17.82 -14.43
CA ARG A 426 7.23 17.10 -14.94
C ARG A 426 7.53 15.60 -15.07
N LEU A 427 6.49 14.79 -15.03
CA LEU A 427 6.59 13.37 -15.34
C LEU A 427 6.37 13.14 -16.84
N ARG A 428 7.15 12.24 -17.39
CA ARG A 428 6.91 11.70 -18.72
C ARG A 428 6.70 10.20 -18.58
N PRO A 429 5.44 9.72 -18.63
CA PRO A 429 5.09 8.30 -18.58
C PRO A 429 5.66 7.50 -19.74
#